data_52f9b5d4714aa7693714613220f3718a
#
_entry.id   52f9b5d4714aa7693714613220f3718a
#
_cell.length_a   1.000
_cell.length_b   1.000
_cell.length_c   1.000
_cell.angle_alpha   90.00
_cell.angle_beta   90.00
_cell.angle_gamma   90.00
#
_symmetry.space_group_name_H-M   'P 1'
#
loop_
_entity.id
_entity.type
_entity.pdbx_description
1 polymer ?
#
loop_
_entity_poly.entity_id
_entity_poly.type
_entity_poly.pdbx_seq_one_letter_code
_entity_poly.pdbx_strand_id
1 'polypeptide(L)'
;MRDGPLDMRFGNQVKLSCESIINNYAYEDLVRIFKEYGEETESKRIAREIIAKREQDRIISTKQLSSLIENIKKIKTKKNPATKVFQALRMEVNQELDNLKICLSRAKRLLKKNGRLVVISFHSLEDRIVKNYFKTEERLHEKDIPLLSKHVQKKKFLVSSVITPEESEIASNVRSRSAKMRVVTKL
;
A
#
# COMPACT_ATOMS: atom_id res chain seq x y z
N MET A 1 2.54 -6.11 20.21
CA MET A 1 3.53 -6.34 19.14
C MET A 1 4.74 -7.02 19.77
N ARG A 2 5.40 -7.97 19.09
CA ARG A 2 6.66 -8.54 19.60
C ARG A 2 7.77 -7.52 19.43
N ASP A 3 8.68 -7.45 20.41
CA ASP A 3 9.85 -6.57 20.27
C ASP A 3 10.87 -7.20 19.32
N GLY A 4 11.61 -6.33 18.62
CA GLY A 4 12.61 -6.74 17.66
C GLY A 4 13.22 -5.52 16.95
N PRO A 5 14.26 -5.71 16.13
CA PRO A 5 14.88 -4.63 15.38
C PRO A 5 13.91 -4.00 14.38
N LEU A 6 14.07 -2.71 14.12
CA LEU A 6 13.32 -1.97 13.09
C LEU A 6 13.90 -2.23 11.70
N ASP A 7 13.80 -3.46 11.21
CA ASP A 7 14.33 -3.82 9.88
C ASP A 7 13.25 -3.75 8.79
N MET A 8 12.27 -4.64 8.80
CA MET A 8 11.14 -4.77 7.86
C MET A 8 11.50 -5.12 6.40
N ARG A 9 12.72 -5.42 6.09
CA ARG A 9 13.12 -5.86 4.75
C ARG A 9 12.64 -7.27 4.46
N PHE A 10 12.13 -7.51 3.24
CA PHE A 10 11.73 -8.86 2.78
C PHE A 10 12.89 -9.67 2.17
N GLY A 11 14.09 -9.12 2.12
CA GLY A 11 15.26 -9.81 1.58
C GLY A 11 16.54 -9.02 1.73
N ASN A 12 17.67 -9.70 1.55
CA ASN A 12 19.00 -9.13 1.75
C ASN A 12 19.40 -8.08 0.68
N GLN A 13 18.68 -8.02 -0.43
CA GLN A 13 18.97 -7.06 -1.51
C GLN A 13 18.40 -5.66 -1.22
N VAL A 14 17.45 -5.54 -0.31
CA VAL A 14 16.87 -4.25 0.09
C VAL A 14 17.84 -3.55 1.03
N LYS A 15 18.38 -2.40 0.59
CA LYS A 15 19.37 -1.63 1.39
C LYS A 15 18.71 -0.75 2.45
N LEU A 16 17.50 -0.25 2.17
CA LEU A 16 16.77 0.64 3.07
C LEU A 16 16.09 -0.17 4.18
N SER A 17 16.38 0.13 5.44
CA SER A 17 15.70 -0.46 6.59
C SER A 17 14.68 0.51 7.20
N CYS A 18 13.74 -0.01 7.97
CA CYS A 18 12.79 0.81 8.72
C CYS A 18 13.50 1.72 9.73
N GLU A 19 14.56 1.24 10.38
CA GLU A 19 15.40 2.04 11.25
C GLU A 19 16.01 3.26 10.53
N SER A 20 16.51 3.03 9.30
CA SER A 20 17.07 4.10 8.48
C SER A 20 16.02 5.15 8.13
N ILE A 21 14.80 4.75 7.77
CA ILE A 21 13.70 5.68 7.49
C ILE A 21 13.39 6.53 8.72
N ILE A 22 13.16 5.89 9.87
CA ILE A 22 12.75 6.57 11.10
C ILE A 22 13.80 7.56 11.58
N ASN A 23 15.09 7.21 11.47
CA ASN A 23 16.15 8.02 12.01
C ASN A 23 16.74 9.06 11.03
N ASN A 24 16.50 8.92 9.71
CA ASN A 24 17.19 9.79 8.73
C ASN A 24 16.23 10.55 7.79
N TYR A 25 14.97 10.11 7.60
CA TYR A 25 14.05 10.82 6.72
C TYR A 25 13.70 12.22 7.25
N ALA A 26 13.46 13.16 6.33
CA ALA A 26 12.96 14.49 6.67
C ALA A 26 11.50 14.42 7.19
N TYR A 27 11.08 15.47 7.87
CA TYR A 27 9.70 15.56 8.40
C TYR A 27 8.65 15.35 7.32
N GLU A 28 8.82 16.01 6.19
CA GLU A 28 7.91 15.97 5.05
C GLU A 28 7.77 14.55 4.49
N ASP A 29 8.88 13.83 4.39
CA ASP A 29 8.89 12.44 3.90
C ASP A 29 8.18 11.50 4.86
N LEU A 30 8.41 11.63 6.17
CA LEU A 30 7.68 10.85 7.18
C LEU A 30 6.18 11.14 7.12
N VAL A 31 5.78 12.42 7.02
CA VAL A 31 4.37 12.79 6.87
C VAL A 31 3.78 12.19 5.60
N ARG A 32 4.49 12.28 4.48
CA ARG A 32 4.06 11.75 3.19
C ARG A 32 3.78 10.24 3.28
N ILE A 33 4.75 9.44 3.73
CA ILE A 33 4.59 7.99 3.80
C ILE A 33 3.49 7.58 4.78
N PHE A 34 3.38 8.22 5.93
CA PHE A 34 2.33 7.89 6.91
C PHE A 34 0.95 8.25 6.38
N LYS A 35 0.80 9.35 5.65
CA LYS A 35 -0.46 9.78 5.06
C LYS A 35 -0.83 8.93 3.84
N GLU A 36 0.09 8.75 2.90
CA GLU A 36 -0.18 8.10 1.61
C GLU A 36 -0.24 6.58 1.73
N TYR A 37 0.70 5.96 2.46
CA TYR A 37 0.80 4.50 2.58
C TYR A 37 0.09 3.95 3.83
N GLY A 38 0.05 4.72 4.90
CA GLY A 38 -0.63 4.33 6.13
C GLY A 38 -2.10 4.77 6.20
N GLU A 39 -2.53 5.71 5.35
CA GLU A 39 -3.82 6.41 5.52
C GLU A 39 -3.99 6.90 6.98
N GLU A 40 -2.87 7.43 7.55
CA GLU A 40 -2.79 7.85 8.94
C GLU A 40 -3.20 9.31 9.08
N THR A 41 -4.24 9.56 9.86
CA THR A 41 -4.79 10.91 10.05
C THR A 41 -3.90 11.79 10.91
N GLU A 42 -3.18 11.20 11.87
CA GLU A 42 -2.25 11.92 12.76
C GLU A 42 -0.80 11.95 12.22
N SER A 43 -0.61 11.76 10.91
CA SER A 43 0.71 11.66 10.26
C SER A 43 1.67 12.80 10.66
N LYS A 44 1.19 14.05 10.68
CA LYS A 44 1.99 15.23 11.06
C LYS A 44 2.46 15.20 12.50
N ARG A 45 1.56 14.81 13.42
CA ARG A 45 1.89 14.73 14.85
C ARG A 45 2.87 13.62 15.12
N ILE A 46 2.63 12.44 14.54
CA ILE A 46 3.51 11.28 14.69
C ILE A 46 4.90 11.57 14.13
N ALA A 47 5.02 12.19 12.94
CA ALA A 47 6.30 12.56 12.37
C ALA A 47 7.08 13.55 13.25
N ARG A 48 6.41 14.55 13.83
CA ARG A 48 7.03 15.51 14.75
C ARG A 48 7.60 14.84 16.00
N GLU A 49 6.84 13.96 16.63
CA GLU A 49 7.27 13.24 17.82
C GLU A 49 8.41 12.25 17.54
N ILE A 50 8.42 11.61 16.37
CA ILE A 50 9.53 10.76 15.93
C ILE A 50 10.81 11.60 15.82
N ILE A 51 10.75 12.78 15.18
CA ILE A 51 11.91 13.65 15.02
C ILE A 51 12.41 14.10 16.40
N ALA A 52 11.54 14.62 17.24
CA ALA A 52 11.91 15.06 18.60
C ALA A 52 12.53 13.91 19.43
N LYS A 53 12.02 12.68 19.27
CA LYS A 53 12.58 11.53 20.00
C LYS A 53 13.94 11.11 19.47
N ARG A 54 14.14 11.05 18.14
CA ARG A 54 15.41 10.62 17.54
C ARG A 54 16.56 11.63 17.75
N GLU A 55 16.24 12.91 17.98
CA GLU A 55 17.23 13.94 18.36
C GLU A 55 17.82 13.68 19.75
N GLN A 56 17.04 13.05 20.63
CA GLN A 56 17.50 12.68 21.97
C GLN A 56 18.21 11.32 21.97
N ASP A 57 17.60 10.34 21.30
CA ASP A 57 18.06 8.96 21.28
C ASP A 57 17.49 8.21 20.06
N ARG A 58 18.33 7.44 19.37
CA ARG A 58 17.92 6.69 18.17
C ARG A 58 16.81 5.69 18.49
N ILE A 59 15.86 5.59 17.58
CA ILE A 59 14.77 4.60 17.66
C ILE A 59 15.21 3.35 16.90
N ILE A 60 15.52 2.28 17.62
CA ILE A 60 16.13 1.04 17.06
C ILE A 60 15.20 -0.19 17.15
N SER A 61 14.16 -0.13 17.99
CA SER A 61 13.29 -1.30 18.19
C SER A 61 11.81 -1.03 17.86
N THR A 62 11.11 -2.09 17.49
CA THR A 62 9.67 -2.04 17.22
C THR A 62 8.87 -1.60 18.45
N LYS A 63 9.31 -1.96 19.65
CA LYS A 63 8.64 -1.58 20.90
C LYS A 63 8.79 -0.08 21.16
N GLN A 64 10.00 0.48 20.97
CA GLN A 64 10.23 1.93 21.13
C GLN A 64 9.27 2.74 20.23
N LEU A 65 9.21 2.40 18.93
CA LEU A 65 8.33 3.08 17.99
C LEU A 65 6.84 2.87 18.32
N SER A 66 6.43 1.65 18.66
CA SER A 66 5.04 1.36 19.00
C SER A 66 4.60 2.15 20.23
N SER A 67 5.40 2.15 21.30
CA SER A 67 5.09 2.87 22.55
C SER A 67 5.01 4.39 22.32
N LEU A 68 5.90 4.95 21.49
CA LEU A 68 5.84 6.36 21.10
C LEU A 68 4.48 6.69 20.44
N ILE A 69 4.04 5.88 19.47
CA ILE A 69 2.78 6.10 18.76
C ILE A 69 1.57 5.88 19.67
N GLU A 70 1.61 4.89 20.54
CA GLU A 70 0.55 4.61 21.53
C GLU A 70 0.35 5.81 22.47
N ASN A 71 1.45 6.42 22.95
CA ASN A 71 1.41 7.62 23.81
C ASN A 71 0.79 8.83 23.07
N ILE A 72 1.05 8.96 21.77
CA ILE A 72 0.48 10.04 20.95
C ILE A 72 -1.03 9.86 20.81
N LYS A 73 -1.48 8.67 20.42
CA LYS A 73 -2.86 8.43 20.03
C LYS A 73 -3.83 8.34 21.20
N LYS A 74 -3.37 7.95 22.39
CA LYS A 74 -4.18 7.82 23.63
C LYS A 74 -5.52 7.06 23.50
N ILE A 75 -5.81 6.46 22.35
CA ILE A 75 -7.07 5.79 22.03
C ILE A 75 -6.88 4.29 22.20
N LYS A 76 -7.64 3.69 23.11
CA LYS A 76 -7.71 2.22 23.24
C LYS A 76 -8.65 1.67 22.15
N THR A 77 -8.10 1.17 21.06
CA THR A 77 -8.86 0.45 20.02
C THR A 77 -8.52 -1.04 20.05
N LYS A 78 -9.39 -1.88 19.46
CA LYS A 78 -9.10 -3.33 19.30
C LYS A 78 -7.83 -3.59 18.48
N LYS A 79 -7.43 -2.66 17.61
CA LYS A 79 -6.21 -2.74 16.80
C LYS A 79 -5.10 -1.90 17.43
N ASN A 80 -3.85 -2.38 17.36
CA ASN A 80 -2.70 -1.60 17.82
C ASN A 80 -2.66 -0.25 17.09
N PRO A 81 -2.58 0.88 17.81
CA PRO A 81 -2.57 2.22 17.22
C PRO A 81 -1.44 2.46 16.21
N ALA A 82 -0.32 1.74 16.33
CA ALA A 82 0.82 1.85 15.45
C ALA A 82 0.67 1.07 14.12
N THR A 83 -0.38 0.25 13.95
CA THR A 83 -0.55 -0.64 12.79
C THR A 83 -0.41 0.10 11.45
N LYS A 84 -1.02 1.29 11.30
CA LYS A 84 -0.96 2.08 10.07
C LYS A 84 0.44 2.60 9.76
N VAL A 85 1.15 3.03 10.81
CA VAL A 85 2.54 3.53 10.67
C VAL A 85 3.48 2.40 10.28
N PHE A 86 3.38 1.23 10.92
CA PHE A 86 4.17 0.06 10.56
C PHE A 86 3.86 -0.44 9.13
N GLN A 87 2.59 -0.39 8.72
CA GLN A 87 2.22 -0.69 7.33
C GLN A 87 2.89 0.28 6.35
N ALA A 88 2.85 1.58 6.63
CA ALA A 88 3.47 2.60 5.79
C ALA A 88 4.99 2.39 5.65
N LEU A 89 5.66 2.13 6.77
CA LEU A 89 7.10 1.87 6.80
C LEU A 89 7.47 0.61 6.02
N ARG A 90 6.72 -0.49 6.17
CA ARG A 90 6.94 -1.72 5.42
C ARG A 90 6.82 -1.50 3.91
N MET A 91 5.80 -0.75 3.51
CA MET A 91 5.54 -0.44 2.10
C MET A 91 6.65 0.42 1.50
N GLU A 92 7.18 1.41 2.25
CA GLU A 92 8.29 2.25 1.82
C GLU A 92 9.58 1.43 1.72
N VAL A 93 9.94 0.65 2.76
CA VAL A 93 11.13 -0.20 2.79
C VAL A 93 11.20 -1.13 1.59
N ASN A 94 10.07 -1.78 1.27
CA ASN A 94 10.03 -2.83 0.23
C ASN A 94 9.50 -2.31 -1.12
N GLN A 95 9.23 -1.01 -1.26
CA GLN A 95 8.69 -0.40 -2.49
C GLN A 95 7.46 -1.16 -3.03
N GLU A 96 6.56 -1.59 -2.11
CA GLU A 96 5.49 -2.54 -2.43
C GLU A 96 4.57 -2.02 -3.55
N LEU A 97 4.18 -0.74 -3.51
CA LEU A 97 3.28 -0.16 -4.51
C LEU A 97 3.93 0.02 -5.88
N ASP A 98 5.21 0.37 -5.93
CA ASP A 98 5.91 0.55 -7.20
C ASP A 98 6.22 -0.81 -7.85
N ASN A 99 6.59 -1.81 -7.05
CA ASN A 99 6.71 -3.18 -7.50
C ASN A 99 5.38 -3.73 -8.05
N LEU A 100 4.25 -3.42 -7.40
CA LEU A 100 2.91 -3.77 -7.91
C LEU A 100 2.66 -3.13 -9.29
N LYS A 101 2.92 -1.83 -9.46
CA LYS A 101 2.75 -1.14 -10.75
C LYS A 101 3.62 -1.75 -11.85
N ILE A 102 4.88 -2.06 -11.54
CA ILE A 102 5.80 -2.74 -12.48
C ILE A 102 5.25 -4.13 -12.85
N CYS A 103 4.79 -4.89 -11.87
CA CYS A 103 4.18 -6.21 -12.10
C CYS A 103 2.97 -6.12 -13.02
N LEU A 104 2.03 -5.18 -12.75
CA LEU A 104 0.86 -4.96 -13.60
C LEU A 104 1.22 -4.58 -15.04
N SER A 105 2.25 -3.72 -15.20
CA SER A 105 2.74 -3.30 -16.51
C SER A 105 3.30 -4.49 -17.32
N ARG A 106 4.10 -5.34 -16.68
CA ARG A 106 4.65 -6.54 -17.32
C ARG A 106 3.58 -7.57 -17.63
N ALA A 107 2.69 -7.87 -16.67
CA ALA A 107 1.59 -8.81 -16.85
C ALA A 107 0.67 -8.41 -18.01
N LYS A 108 0.36 -7.11 -18.12
CA LYS A 108 -0.44 -6.56 -19.22
C LYS A 108 0.14 -6.89 -20.61
N ARG A 109 1.47 -6.83 -20.78
CA ARG A 109 2.13 -7.15 -22.06
C ARG A 109 2.03 -8.63 -22.41
N LEU A 110 2.04 -9.50 -21.39
CA LEU A 110 1.99 -10.95 -21.55
C LEU A 110 0.57 -11.48 -21.81
N LEU A 111 -0.46 -10.74 -21.44
CA LEU A 111 -1.85 -11.18 -21.64
C LEU A 111 -2.18 -11.27 -23.14
N LYS A 112 -2.63 -12.44 -23.56
CA LYS A 112 -3.25 -12.66 -24.87
C LYS A 112 -4.72 -12.19 -24.85
N LYS A 113 -5.35 -12.05 -26.02
CA LYS A 113 -6.79 -11.80 -26.14
C LYS A 113 -7.57 -12.87 -25.34
N ASN A 114 -8.59 -12.46 -24.61
CA ASN A 114 -9.34 -13.27 -23.65
C ASN A 114 -8.52 -13.83 -22.46
N GLY A 115 -7.24 -13.50 -22.37
CA GLY A 115 -6.40 -13.85 -21.22
C GLY A 115 -6.85 -13.13 -19.95
N ARG A 116 -6.70 -13.79 -18.81
CA ARG A 116 -7.11 -13.29 -17.51
C ARG A 116 -5.92 -13.11 -16.59
N LEU A 117 -5.88 -11.96 -15.90
CA LEU A 117 -4.98 -11.67 -14.77
C LEU A 117 -5.81 -11.64 -13.51
N VAL A 118 -5.48 -12.48 -12.53
CA VAL A 118 -6.10 -12.47 -11.21
C VAL A 118 -5.14 -11.83 -10.24
N VAL A 119 -5.61 -10.83 -9.49
CA VAL A 119 -4.82 -10.12 -8.48
C VAL A 119 -5.57 -10.16 -7.16
N ILE A 120 -4.88 -10.58 -6.10
CA ILE A 120 -5.37 -10.55 -4.73
C ILE A 120 -4.61 -9.45 -3.98
N SER A 121 -5.35 -8.52 -3.42
CA SER A 121 -4.85 -7.40 -2.61
C SER A 121 -5.28 -7.58 -1.15
N PHE A 122 -4.47 -7.16 -0.20
CA PHE A 122 -4.78 -7.27 1.22
C PHE A 122 -5.10 -5.92 1.89
N HIS A 123 -4.94 -4.81 1.17
CA HIS A 123 -5.32 -3.48 1.65
C HIS A 123 -5.88 -2.57 0.53
N SER A 124 -6.49 -1.46 0.96
CA SER A 124 -7.21 -0.52 0.09
C SER A 124 -6.34 0.10 -1.01
N LEU A 125 -5.08 0.39 -0.73
CA LEU A 125 -4.17 1.05 -1.67
C LEU A 125 -3.79 0.12 -2.83
N GLU A 126 -3.47 -1.15 -2.56
CA GLU A 126 -3.21 -2.15 -3.61
C GLU A 126 -4.44 -2.30 -4.51
N ASP A 127 -5.63 -2.52 -3.91
CA ASP A 127 -6.87 -2.69 -4.67
C ASP A 127 -7.17 -1.46 -5.54
N ARG A 128 -6.93 -0.25 -5.01
CA ARG A 128 -7.09 1.01 -5.74
C ARG A 128 -6.14 1.10 -6.95
N ILE A 129 -4.88 0.69 -6.77
CA ILE A 129 -3.89 0.65 -7.87
C ILE A 129 -4.35 -0.33 -8.94
N VAL A 130 -4.68 -1.57 -8.58
CA VAL A 130 -5.13 -2.60 -9.54
C VAL A 130 -6.35 -2.11 -10.31
N LYS A 131 -7.38 -1.59 -9.60
CA LYS A 131 -8.60 -1.06 -10.21
C LYS A 131 -8.31 0.07 -11.19
N ASN A 132 -7.48 1.04 -10.76
CA ASN A 132 -7.26 2.24 -11.55
C ASN A 132 -6.28 2.01 -12.70
N TYR A 133 -5.29 1.14 -12.54
CA TYR A 133 -4.27 0.87 -13.56
C TYR A 133 -4.87 0.52 -14.92
N PHE A 134 -5.88 -0.34 -14.94
CA PHE A 134 -6.54 -0.76 -16.18
C PHE A 134 -7.67 0.18 -16.63
N LYS A 135 -8.20 1.04 -15.72
CA LYS A 135 -9.21 2.04 -16.07
C LYS A 135 -8.64 3.34 -16.61
N THR A 136 -7.46 3.74 -16.16
CA THR A 136 -6.86 5.04 -16.54
C THR A 136 -6.50 5.07 -18.02
N GLU A 137 -6.17 3.95 -18.62
CA GLU A 137 -5.90 3.87 -20.06
C GLU A 137 -7.14 4.14 -20.92
N GLU A 138 -8.32 3.85 -20.39
CA GLU A 138 -9.58 4.22 -21.06
C GLU A 138 -9.77 5.76 -21.09
N ARG A 139 -9.25 6.48 -20.06
CA ARG A 139 -9.47 7.92 -19.90
C ARG A 139 -8.41 8.81 -20.56
N LEU A 140 -7.17 8.34 -20.68
CA LEU A 140 -6.10 9.13 -21.29
C LEU A 140 -6.34 9.38 -22.78
N HIS A 141 -7.06 8.48 -23.46
CA HIS A 141 -7.45 8.65 -24.85
C HIS A 141 -8.69 9.54 -25.05
N GLU A 142 -9.53 9.76 -24.02
CA GLU A 142 -10.71 10.63 -24.13
C GLU A 142 -10.37 12.13 -24.08
N LYS A 143 -9.24 12.50 -23.46
CA LYS A 143 -8.86 13.91 -23.29
C LYS A 143 -8.09 14.52 -24.48
N ASP A 144 -7.48 13.67 -25.30
CA ASP A 144 -6.60 14.09 -26.39
C ASP A 144 -7.29 14.09 -27.77
N ILE A 145 -8.59 13.76 -27.85
CA ILE A 145 -9.33 13.68 -29.11
C ILE A 145 -10.23 14.93 -29.28
N PRO A 146 -10.09 15.69 -30.38
CA PRO A 146 -11.04 16.75 -30.71
C PRO A 146 -12.47 16.22 -30.81
N LEU A 147 -13.46 17.00 -30.36
CA LEU A 147 -14.89 16.66 -30.22
C LEU A 147 -15.61 16.14 -31.48
N LEU A 148 -14.91 16.01 -32.60
CA LEU A 148 -15.49 15.63 -33.92
C LEU A 148 -15.42 14.12 -34.23
N SER A 149 -14.71 13.31 -33.43
CA SER A 149 -14.68 11.86 -33.68
C SER A 149 -15.32 11.08 -32.52
N LYS A 150 -16.62 10.87 -32.57
CA LYS A 150 -17.34 9.88 -31.73
C LYS A 150 -16.94 8.44 -32.09
N HIS A 151 -15.64 8.13 -32.11
CA HIS A 151 -15.18 6.76 -32.14
C HIS A 151 -15.28 6.24 -30.71
N VAL A 152 -16.32 5.47 -30.44
CA VAL A 152 -16.44 4.64 -29.23
C VAL A 152 -15.18 3.80 -29.14
N GLN A 153 -14.20 4.24 -28.32
CA GLN A 153 -12.98 3.48 -28.13
C GLN A 153 -13.34 2.17 -27.45
N LYS A 154 -13.07 1.07 -28.14
CA LYS A 154 -13.29 -0.28 -27.59
C LYS A 154 -12.45 -0.44 -26.33
N LYS A 155 -13.10 -0.76 -25.24
CA LYS A 155 -12.40 -1.13 -23.98
C LYS A 155 -11.38 -2.22 -24.28
N LYS A 156 -10.14 -2.02 -23.82
CA LYS A 156 -9.07 -3.01 -24.01
C LYS A 156 -9.06 -4.06 -22.90
N PHE A 157 -9.58 -3.69 -21.73
CA PHE A 157 -9.61 -4.55 -20.55
C PHE A 157 -10.97 -4.45 -19.85
N LEU A 158 -11.44 -5.58 -19.32
CA LEU A 158 -12.57 -5.66 -18.42
C LEU A 158 -12.06 -5.97 -17.01
N VAL A 159 -12.35 -5.11 -16.04
CA VAL A 159 -12.01 -5.31 -14.63
C VAL A 159 -13.26 -5.73 -13.88
N SER A 160 -13.24 -6.89 -13.21
CA SER A 160 -14.36 -7.38 -12.41
C SER A 160 -14.69 -6.45 -11.24
N SER A 161 -15.89 -6.60 -10.68
CA SER A 161 -16.17 -6.17 -9.30
C SER A 161 -15.19 -6.83 -8.32
N VAL A 162 -15.09 -6.30 -7.10
CA VAL A 162 -14.32 -6.94 -6.03
C VAL A 162 -14.99 -8.24 -5.63
N ILE A 163 -14.20 -9.30 -5.51
CA ILE A 163 -14.60 -10.58 -4.93
C ILE A 163 -13.92 -10.64 -3.56
N THR A 164 -14.69 -10.83 -2.51
CA THR A 164 -14.23 -10.96 -1.12
C THR A 164 -14.34 -12.42 -0.67
N PRO A 165 -13.52 -12.85 0.32
CA PRO A 165 -13.61 -14.21 0.84
C PRO A 165 -14.94 -14.44 1.54
N GLU A 166 -15.41 -15.68 1.51
CA GLU A 166 -16.60 -16.14 2.22
C GLU A 166 -16.31 -16.31 3.72
N GLU A 167 -17.36 -16.34 4.54
CA GLU A 167 -17.22 -16.53 5.99
C GLU A 167 -16.53 -17.85 6.36
N SER A 168 -16.78 -18.91 5.62
CA SER A 168 -16.14 -20.22 5.77
C SER A 168 -14.63 -20.15 5.55
N GLU A 169 -14.19 -19.39 4.54
CA GLU A 169 -12.76 -19.15 4.29
C GLU A 169 -12.13 -18.31 5.40
N ILE A 170 -12.82 -17.26 5.86
CA ILE A 170 -12.35 -16.42 6.96
C ILE A 170 -12.21 -17.22 8.26
N ALA A 171 -13.15 -18.12 8.53
CA ALA A 171 -13.12 -18.99 9.71
C ALA A 171 -11.92 -19.96 9.70
N SER A 172 -11.59 -20.50 8.52
CA SER A 172 -10.44 -21.41 8.35
C SER A 172 -9.11 -20.66 8.25
N ASN A 173 -9.11 -19.45 7.70
CA ASN A 173 -7.93 -18.61 7.51
C ASN A 173 -8.24 -17.13 7.81
N VAL A 174 -8.05 -16.73 9.05
CA VAL A 174 -8.29 -15.34 9.50
C VAL A 174 -7.52 -14.29 8.68
N ARG A 175 -6.41 -14.66 8.04
CA ARG A 175 -5.61 -13.75 7.21
C ARG A 175 -6.34 -13.38 5.92
N SER A 176 -7.25 -14.21 5.42
CA SER A 176 -8.06 -13.93 4.22
C SER A 176 -9.04 -12.77 4.39
N ARG A 177 -9.44 -12.45 5.64
CA ARG A 177 -10.47 -11.44 5.95
C ARG A 177 -10.32 -10.12 5.20
N SER A 178 -9.10 -9.68 4.93
CA SER A 178 -8.82 -8.41 4.25
C SER A 178 -8.54 -8.58 2.75
N ALA A 179 -8.59 -9.80 2.24
CA ALA A 179 -8.31 -10.09 0.85
C ALA A 179 -9.39 -9.52 -0.07
N LYS A 180 -8.96 -8.99 -1.21
CA LYS A 180 -9.80 -8.48 -2.28
C LYS A 180 -9.26 -9.01 -3.59
N MET A 181 -10.03 -9.82 -4.29
CA MET A 181 -9.65 -10.37 -5.58
C MET A 181 -10.31 -9.57 -6.71
N ARG A 182 -9.51 -9.27 -7.74
CA ARG A 182 -10.00 -8.74 -9.02
C ARG A 182 -9.50 -9.60 -10.16
N VAL A 183 -10.38 -9.76 -11.13
CA VAL A 183 -10.06 -10.43 -12.41
C VAL A 183 -10.03 -9.35 -13.48
N VAL A 184 -8.92 -9.29 -14.21
CA VAL A 184 -8.75 -8.40 -15.37
C VAL A 184 -8.70 -9.28 -16.62
N THR A 185 -9.61 -9.08 -17.54
CA THR A 185 -9.67 -9.81 -18.81
C THR A 185 -9.28 -8.87 -19.94
N LYS A 186 -8.36 -9.30 -20.82
CA LYS A 186 -8.01 -8.57 -22.04
C LYS A 186 -9.05 -8.89 -23.14
N LEU A 187 -9.67 -7.86 -23.72
CA LEU A 187 -10.70 -7.97 -24.74
C LEU A 187 -10.12 -8.06 -26.16
#